data_63ee5d7d328b050035ffaa5c228a7b3a
#
_entry.id   63ee5d7d328b050035ffaa5c228a7b3a
#
_cell.length_a   1.000
_cell.length_b   1.000
_cell.length_c   1.000
_cell.angle_alpha   90.00
_cell.angle_beta   90.00
_cell.angle_gamma   90.00
#
_symmetry.space_group_name_H-M   'P 1'
#
loop_
_entity.id
_entity.type
_entity.pdbx_description
1 polymer ?
#
loop_
_entity_poly.entity_id
_entity_poly.type
_entity_poly.pdbx_seq_one_letter_code
_entity_poly.pdbx_strand_id
1 'polypeptide(L)'
;MRNFILGTDWWTDCDDVVALRLLARAHKTREINLLGIIINACMEHSVTSLEGFLNTEEVYDLPIAIDLDATDFGGNPPYQKRLSQFANNYHSNAEAEDAVKLYRTILASADSPIELIEIGYPQVLTALLQSKPDDISKLDGVELVKNKVSKIWMMAGKWDKNPDKENNFARNERSREAANIFCDICPVPITFLGWEVGASVITGGYLEKNDPLYLALCDHGSCDGRSSWDPMLCLLALIGNEEKAEYSVVIGTASVDASTGENYFTVNSDGPHKYVVKQKEDTYYADAINKLIKTNGI
;
A
#
# COMPACT_ATOMS: atom_id res chain seq x y z
N MET A 1 -0.95 -3.24 20.60
CA MET A 1 -1.14 -2.38 19.42
C MET A 1 -0.46 -3.08 18.26
N ARG A 2 -1.10 -3.13 17.07
CA ARG A 2 -0.51 -3.80 15.89
C ARG A 2 0.46 -2.87 15.19
N ASN A 3 1.59 -3.42 14.71
CA ASN A 3 2.62 -2.66 14.01
C ASN A 3 2.48 -2.85 12.51
N PHE A 4 2.63 -1.76 11.76
CA PHE A 4 2.53 -1.76 10.30
C PHE A 4 3.68 -1.02 9.65
N ILE A 5 4.03 -1.45 8.44
CA ILE A 5 4.80 -0.66 7.46
C ILE A 5 3.92 -0.57 6.21
N LEU A 6 3.82 0.64 5.64
CA LEU A 6 3.10 0.88 4.39
C LEU A 6 4.09 0.93 3.23
N GLY A 7 3.85 0.13 2.19
CA GLY A 7 4.39 0.31 0.85
C GLY A 7 3.33 0.97 -0.05
N THR A 8 3.70 1.97 -0.83
CA THR A 8 2.81 2.75 -1.71
C THR A 8 3.59 3.18 -2.95
N ASP A 9 2.97 3.24 -4.10
CA ASP A 9 3.60 3.90 -5.25
C ASP A 9 3.44 5.43 -5.18
N TRP A 10 2.45 5.90 -4.41
CA TRP A 10 2.18 7.32 -4.24
C TRP A 10 2.09 8.06 -5.58
N TRP A 11 1.57 7.36 -6.60
CA TRP A 11 1.67 7.78 -7.99
C TRP A 11 0.45 7.41 -8.83
N THR A 12 0.27 8.17 -9.89
CA THR A 12 -0.76 8.13 -10.91
C THR A 12 -2.15 8.27 -10.35
N ASP A 13 -2.64 7.33 -9.59
CA ASP A 13 -3.95 7.41 -8.93
C ASP A 13 -3.88 8.29 -7.67
N CYS A 14 -5.00 8.58 -7.10
CA CYS A 14 -5.08 9.42 -5.91
C CYS A 14 -5.73 8.71 -4.73
N ASP A 15 -6.07 7.45 -4.86
CA ASP A 15 -6.63 6.69 -3.74
C ASP A 15 -5.58 6.29 -2.68
N ASP A 16 -4.28 6.28 -3.03
CA ASP A 16 -3.19 6.29 -2.05
C ASP A 16 -3.35 7.37 -0.98
N VAL A 17 -3.77 8.59 -1.39
CA VAL A 17 -3.94 9.71 -0.45
C VAL A 17 -5.09 9.44 0.52
N VAL A 18 -6.16 8.79 0.04
CA VAL A 18 -7.28 8.35 0.91
C VAL A 18 -6.81 7.25 1.86
N ALA A 19 -6.08 6.27 1.35
CA ALA A 19 -5.51 5.17 2.14
C ALA A 19 -4.56 5.68 3.24
N LEU A 20 -3.66 6.61 2.89
CA LEU A 20 -2.73 7.19 3.85
C LEU A 20 -3.47 7.97 4.95
N ARG A 21 -4.56 8.70 4.63
CA ARG A 21 -5.39 9.36 5.66
C ARG A 21 -5.96 8.35 6.67
N LEU A 22 -6.46 7.22 6.22
CA LEU A 22 -6.97 6.17 7.12
C LEU A 22 -5.88 5.70 8.10
N LEU A 23 -4.69 5.38 7.57
CA LEU A 23 -3.57 4.89 8.38
C LEU A 23 -2.99 5.97 9.30
N ALA A 24 -2.84 7.20 8.81
CA ALA A 24 -2.34 8.33 9.59
C ALA A 24 -3.25 8.62 10.80
N ARG A 25 -4.56 8.59 10.62
CA ARG A 25 -5.53 8.80 11.71
C ARG A 25 -5.53 7.65 12.71
N ALA A 26 -5.53 6.40 12.23
CA ALA A 26 -5.43 5.24 13.10
C ALA A 26 -4.11 5.23 13.91
N HIS A 27 -3.01 5.70 13.31
CA HIS A 27 -1.74 5.91 14.00
C HIS A 27 -1.83 7.02 15.05
N LYS A 28 -2.38 8.19 14.70
CA LYS A 28 -2.55 9.35 15.59
C LYS A 28 -3.43 9.01 16.79
N THR A 29 -4.51 8.25 16.58
CA THR A 29 -5.40 7.79 17.66
C THR A 29 -4.85 6.58 18.44
N ARG A 30 -3.68 6.06 18.06
CA ARG A 30 -3.04 4.89 18.67
C ARG A 30 -3.85 3.59 18.55
N GLU A 31 -4.64 3.47 17.53
CA GLU A 31 -5.29 2.19 17.16
C GLU A 31 -4.27 1.22 16.58
N ILE A 32 -3.31 1.77 15.81
CA ILE A 32 -2.16 1.06 15.25
C ILE A 32 -0.86 1.82 15.54
N ASN A 33 0.27 1.16 15.25
CA ASN A 33 1.58 1.78 15.20
C ASN A 33 2.13 1.67 13.77
N LEU A 34 2.10 2.77 13.01
CA LEU A 34 2.75 2.86 11.70
C LEU A 34 4.23 3.17 11.93
N LEU A 35 5.11 2.28 11.48
CA LEU A 35 6.55 2.33 11.76
C LEU A 35 7.36 3.03 10.67
N GLY A 36 6.81 3.13 9.47
CA GLY A 36 7.44 3.78 8.34
C GLY A 36 6.62 3.62 7.07
N ILE A 37 6.97 4.41 6.06
CA ILE A 37 6.33 4.41 4.75
C ILE A 37 7.41 4.27 3.67
N ILE A 38 7.17 3.36 2.74
CA ILE A 38 8.09 3.01 1.66
C ILE A 38 7.45 3.38 0.33
N ILE A 39 8.09 4.28 -0.42
CA ILE A 39 7.62 4.69 -1.74
C ILE A 39 8.32 3.85 -2.80
N ASN A 40 7.55 3.18 -3.62
CA ASN A 40 8.05 2.25 -4.64
C ASN A 40 7.91 2.76 -6.08
N ALA A 41 7.63 4.07 -6.28
CA ALA A 41 7.75 4.77 -7.55
C ALA A 41 8.33 6.18 -7.33
N CYS A 42 9.36 6.56 -8.10
CA CYS A 42 10.10 7.80 -7.90
C CYS A 42 9.66 8.87 -8.91
N MET A 43 8.85 9.83 -8.44
CA MET A 43 8.45 11.02 -9.16
C MET A 43 9.14 12.25 -8.54
N GLU A 44 9.06 13.39 -9.20
CA GLU A 44 9.75 14.64 -8.76
C GLU A 44 9.49 15.01 -7.30
N HIS A 45 8.24 14.85 -6.84
CA HIS A 45 7.80 15.27 -5.51
C HIS A 45 7.33 14.13 -4.61
N SER A 46 7.75 12.88 -4.86
CA SER A 46 7.21 11.71 -4.13
C SER A 46 7.37 11.86 -2.62
N VAL A 47 8.59 12.05 -2.12
CA VAL A 47 8.87 12.16 -0.67
C VAL A 47 8.28 13.43 -0.08
N THR A 48 8.53 14.57 -0.71
CA THR A 48 8.05 15.87 -0.20
C THR A 48 6.53 15.97 -0.14
N SER A 49 5.84 15.40 -1.13
CA SER A 49 4.36 15.42 -1.14
C SER A 49 3.77 14.45 -0.14
N LEU A 50 4.38 13.30 0.08
CA LEU A 50 3.93 12.34 1.10
C LEU A 50 4.11 12.92 2.50
N GLU A 51 5.28 13.45 2.82
CA GLU A 51 5.50 14.17 4.08
C GLU A 51 4.54 15.34 4.23
N GLY A 52 4.38 16.14 3.19
CA GLY A 52 3.46 17.27 3.21
C GLY A 52 2.03 16.84 3.55
N PHE A 53 1.55 15.74 2.99
CA PHE A 53 0.23 15.21 3.35
C PHE A 53 0.17 14.74 4.80
N LEU A 54 1.18 14.00 5.29
CA LEU A 54 1.26 13.60 6.70
C LEU A 54 1.23 14.81 7.65
N ASN A 55 1.92 15.90 7.30
CA ASN A 55 1.90 17.14 8.07
C ASN A 55 0.50 17.75 8.13
N THR A 56 -0.32 17.67 7.06
CA THR A 56 -1.71 18.12 7.09
C THR A 56 -2.61 17.26 7.98
N GLU A 57 -2.23 15.97 8.20
CA GLU A 57 -2.91 15.07 9.14
C GLU A 57 -2.33 15.16 10.57
N GLU A 58 -1.35 16.06 10.80
CA GLU A 58 -0.64 16.24 12.08
C GLU A 58 0.07 14.96 12.55
N VAL A 59 0.63 14.21 11.60
CA VAL A 59 1.50 13.07 11.84
C VAL A 59 2.90 13.46 11.40
N TYR A 60 3.81 13.52 12.36
CA TYR A 60 5.17 14.00 12.16
C TYR A 60 6.17 12.88 12.45
N ASP A 61 7.38 13.02 11.92
CA ASP A 61 8.54 12.16 12.24
C ASP A 61 8.39 10.67 11.87
N LEU A 62 7.44 10.31 10.98
CA LEU A 62 7.41 8.99 10.42
C LEU A 62 8.57 8.83 9.41
N PRO A 63 9.38 7.77 9.53
CA PRO A 63 10.41 7.48 8.54
C PRO A 63 9.79 7.24 7.16
N ILE A 64 10.35 7.92 6.15
CA ILE A 64 9.98 7.75 4.74
C ILE A 64 11.21 7.28 3.98
N ALA A 65 11.05 6.24 3.17
CA ALA A 65 12.07 5.76 2.27
C ALA A 65 11.54 5.63 0.85
N ILE A 66 12.44 5.58 -0.13
CA ILE A 66 12.07 5.56 -1.54
C ILE A 66 13.02 4.68 -2.35
N ASP A 67 12.48 4.00 -3.36
CA ASP A 67 13.26 3.39 -4.44
C ASP A 67 13.59 4.47 -5.49
N LEU A 68 14.77 5.07 -5.38
CA LEU A 68 15.23 6.13 -6.29
C LEU A 68 15.39 5.67 -7.74
N ASP A 69 15.57 4.37 -7.97
CA ASP A 69 15.73 3.79 -9.31
C ASP A 69 14.39 3.54 -10.01
N ALA A 70 13.28 3.66 -9.29
CA ALA A 70 11.93 3.41 -9.79
C ALA A 70 11.35 4.59 -10.58
N THR A 71 12.08 5.08 -11.59
CA THR A 71 11.72 6.26 -12.41
C THR A 71 10.99 5.93 -13.72
N ASP A 72 10.78 4.64 -13.99
CA ASP A 72 10.27 4.11 -15.25
C ASP A 72 8.75 3.84 -15.24
N PHE A 73 8.02 4.40 -14.27
CA PHE A 73 6.57 4.21 -14.15
C PHE A 73 5.75 5.23 -14.95
N GLY A 74 6.17 6.48 -15.06
CA GLY A 74 5.49 7.52 -15.85
C GLY A 74 5.77 8.95 -15.38
N GLY A 75 4.84 9.87 -15.66
CA GLY A 75 4.97 11.28 -15.32
C GLY A 75 4.49 11.66 -13.92
N ASN A 76 4.72 12.90 -13.52
CA ASN A 76 4.34 13.40 -12.20
C ASN A 76 2.82 13.46 -12.03
N PRO A 77 2.25 12.94 -10.93
CA PRO A 77 0.85 13.09 -10.62
C PRO A 77 0.50 14.54 -10.24
N PRO A 78 -0.69 15.02 -10.62
CA PRO A 78 -1.04 16.44 -10.46
C PRO A 78 -1.05 16.91 -9.00
N TYR A 79 -1.43 16.05 -8.05
CA TYR A 79 -1.60 16.41 -6.65
C TYR A 79 -0.28 16.55 -5.86
N GLN A 80 0.79 15.90 -6.29
CA GLN A 80 2.05 15.90 -5.55
C GLN A 80 2.63 17.31 -5.38
N LYS A 81 2.60 18.13 -6.44
CA LYS A 81 3.11 19.51 -6.37
C LYS A 81 2.38 20.38 -5.35
N ARG A 82 1.08 20.16 -5.15
CA ARG A 82 0.33 20.87 -4.11
C ARG A 82 0.72 20.39 -2.73
N LEU A 83 0.74 19.08 -2.52
CA LEU A 83 1.03 18.49 -1.23
C LEU A 83 2.47 18.77 -0.78
N SER A 84 3.43 18.84 -1.70
CA SER A 84 4.83 19.15 -1.36
C SER A 84 5.02 20.53 -0.71
N GLN A 85 4.08 21.45 -0.86
CA GLN A 85 4.14 22.78 -0.22
C GLN A 85 3.98 22.70 1.30
N PHE A 86 3.51 21.59 1.85
CA PHE A 86 3.37 21.36 3.29
C PHE A 86 4.51 20.55 3.89
N ALA A 87 5.53 20.18 3.10
CA ALA A 87 6.73 19.50 3.58
C ALA A 87 7.59 20.44 4.44
N ASN A 88 8.23 19.90 5.46
CA ASN A 88 9.06 20.65 6.39
C ASN A 88 10.47 20.10 6.52
N ASN A 89 10.64 18.77 6.47
CA ASN A 89 11.93 18.10 6.73
C ASN A 89 12.62 17.68 5.43
N TYR A 90 11.85 17.19 4.44
CA TYR A 90 12.39 16.76 3.15
C TYR A 90 12.26 17.87 2.11
N HIS A 91 13.33 18.10 1.35
CA HIS A 91 13.36 19.04 0.23
C HIS A 91 13.54 18.35 -1.13
N SER A 92 13.88 17.07 -1.11
CA SER A 92 14.03 16.24 -2.30
C SER A 92 13.88 14.75 -1.97
N ASN A 93 13.68 13.92 -3.00
CA ASN A 93 13.65 12.46 -2.84
C ASN A 93 15.00 11.90 -2.34
N ALA A 94 16.10 12.55 -2.71
CA ALA A 94 17.46 12.10 -2.35
C ALA A 94 17.78 12.21 -0.85
N GLU A 95 16.98 12.92 -0.08
CA GLU A 95 17.14 13.05 1.37
C GLU A 95 16.46 11.90 2.14
N ALA A 96 15.58 11.14 1.49
CA ALA A 96 14.96 9.96 2.09
C ALA A 96 15.93 8.77 2.06
N GLU A 97 15.70 7.83 2.97
CA GLU A 97 16.48 6.61 3.04
C GLU A 97 16.18 5.67 1.86
N ASP A 98 17.07 4.74 1.58
CA ASP A 98 16.83 3.63 0.65
C ASP A 98 15.69 2.74 1.16
N ALA A 99 14.79 2.36 0.26
CA ALA A 99 13.58 1.62 0.56
C ALA A 99 13.84 0.26 1.24
N VAL A 100 14.78 -0.52 0.72
CA VAL A 100 15.13 -1.85 1.27
C VAL A 100 15.83 -1.69 2.61
N LYS A 101 16.70 -0.69 2.74
CA LYS A 101 17.44 -0.41 3.97
C LYS A 101 16.49 -0.03 5.10
N LEU A 102 15.48 0.81 4.87
CA LEU A 102 14.49 1.16 5.90
C LEU A 102 13.66 -0.06 6.32
N TYR A 103 13.19 -0.89 5.37
CA TYR A 103 12.53 -2.15 5.71
C TYR A 103 13.39 -3.01 6.63
N ARG A 104 14.65 -3.24 6.25
CA ARG A 104 15.58 -4.06 7.04
C ARG A 104 15.83 -3.49 8.43
N THR A 105 15.99 -2.16 8.53
CA THR A 105 16.20 -1.46 9.80
C THR A 105 15.01 -1.63 10.75
N ILE A 106 13.80 -1.40 10.27
CA ILE A 106 12.59 -1.54 11.08
C ILE A 106 12.39 -3.02 11.48
N LEU A 107 12.49 -3.94 10.52
CA LEU A 107 12.31 -5.37 10.80
C LEU A 107 13.36 -5.91 11.78
N ALA A 108 14.64 -5.55 11.62
CA ALA A 108 15.71 -6.02 12.51
C ALA A 108 15.51 -5.53 13.96
N SER A 109 15.04 -4.30 14.14
CA SER A 109 14.83 -3.69 15.47
C SER A 109 13.52 -4.09 16.14
N ALA A 110 12.60 -4.75 15.42
CA ALA A 110 11.28 -5.05 15.97
C ALA A 110 11.30 -6.14 17.04
N ASP A 111 10.65 -5.87 18.17
CA ASP A 111 10.47 -6.82 19.29
C ASP A 111 9.14 -7.60 19.19
N SER A 112 8.25 -7.20 18.27
CA SER A 112 6.94 -7.82 18.05
C SER A 112 6.66 -7.93 16.56
N PRO A 113 5.78 -8.86 16.14
CA PRO A 113 5.45 -9.05 14.73
C PRO A 113 4.93 -7.78 14.07
N ILE A 114 5.29 -7.60 12.80
CA ILE A 114 4.87 -6.50 11.95
C ILE A 114 3.95 -7.05 10.86
N GLU A 115 2.95 -6.31 10.47
CA GLU A 115 2.16 -6.55 9.27
C GLU A 115 2.57 -5.55 8.19
N LEU A 116 2.72 -6.01 6.97
CA LEU A 116 3.00 -5.14 5.83
C LEU A 116 1.70 -4.85 5.09
N ILE A 117 1.51 -3.59 4.71
CA ILE A 117 0.47 -3.15 3.78
C ILE A 117 1.18 -2.71 2.52
N GLU A 118 0.86 -3.31 1.38
CA GLU A 118 1.41 -2.93 0.08
C GLU A 118 0.27 -2.52 -0.85
N ILE A 119 0.27 -1.25 -1.24
CA ILE A 119 -0.72 -0.66 -2.14
C ILE A 119 -0.11 -0.16 -3.46
N GLY A 120 1.16 -0.41 -3.66
CA GLY A 120 1.88 -0.08 -4.89
C GLY A 120 2.49 -1.30 -5.56
N TYR A 121 3.67 -1.13 -6.12
CA TYR A 121 4.36 -2.16 -6.90
C TYR A 121 5.19 -3.10 -6.03
N PRO A 122 5.33 -4.39 -6.41
CA PRO A 122 5.97 -5.41 -5.57
C PRO A 122 7.50 -5.37 -5.56
N GLN A 123 8.17 -4.53 -6.39
CA GLN A 123 9.62 -4.63 -6.59
C GLN A 123 10.43 -4.36 -5.32
N VAL A 124 10.00 -3.45 -4.44
CA VAL A 124 10.73 -3.18 -3.20
C VAL A 124 10.61 -4.34 -2.22
N LEU A 125 9.41 -4.94 -2.09
CA LEU A 125 9.24 -6.15 -1.29
C LEU A 125 10.04 -7.32 -1.85
N THR A 126 10.09 -7.46 -3.16
CA THR A 126 10.92 -8.48 -3.83
C THR A 126 12.40 -8.24 -3.56
N ALA A 127 12.86 -7.00 -3.67
CA ALA A 127 14.25 -6.64 -3.37
C ALA A 127 14.59 -6.87 -1.88
N LEU A 128 13.65 -6.59 -0.97
CA LEU A 128 13.78 -6.96 0.45
C LEU A 128 13.99 -8.47 0.62
N LEU A 129 13.14 -9.30 0.00
CA LEU A 129 13.24 -10.76 0.09
C LEU A 129 14.56 -11.29 -0.48
N GLN A 130 15.08 -10.68 -1.56
CA GLN A 130 16.34 -11.06 -2.18
C GLN A 130 17.57 -10.46 -1.50
N SER A 131 17.39 -9.57 -0.51
CA SER A 131 18.49 -8.89 0.16
C SER A 131 19.37 -9.86 0.94
N LYS A 132 20.67 -9.57 0.97
CA LYS A 132 21.69 -10.39 1.64
C LYS A 132 21.92 -9.92 3.07
N PRO A 133 22.52 -10.77 3.93
CA PRO A 133 23.01 -10.33 5.24
C PRO A 133 23.93 -9.11 5.12
N ASP A 134 23.76 -8.15 6.03
CA ASP A 134 24.50 -6.89 6.09
C ASP A 134 24.81 -6.47 7.54
N ASP A 135 25.17 -5.21 7.75
CA ASP A 135 25.44 -4.67 9.08
C ASP A 135 24.16 -4.42 9.88
N ILE A 136 23.01 -4.29 9.24
CA ILE A 136 21.70 -4.11 9.88
C ILE A 136 21.21 -5.44 10.44
N SER A 137 21.32 -6.52 9.64
CA SER A 137 20.89 -7.86 10.05
C SER A 137 21.75 -8.94 9.42
N LYS A 138 22.10 -9.94 10.25
CA LYS A 138 22.81 -11.14 9.78
C LYS A 138 21.90 -12.15 9.08
N LEU A 139 20.57 -11.91 9.08
CA LEU A 139 19.60 -12.67 8.33
C LEU A 139 19.51 -12.12 6.90
N ASP A 140 19.34 -13.00 5.92
CA ASP A 140 18.91 -12.59 4.59
C ASP A 140 17.45 -12.10 4.61
N GLY A 141 16.97 -11.59 3.48
CA GLY A 141 15.65 -10.97 3.42
C GLY A 141 14.51 -11.95 3.68
N VAL A 142 14.59 -13.18 3.15
CA VAL A 142 13.56 -14.21 3.38
C VAL A 142 13.50 -14.59 4.85
N GLU A 143 14.65 -14.86 5.48
CA GLU A 143 14.70 -15.20 6.90
C GLU A 143 14.23 -14.04 7.79
N LEU A 144 14.61 -12.79 7.44
CA LEU A 144 14.20 -11.60 8.19
C LEU A 144 12.69 -11.42 8.12
N VAL A 145 12.09 -11.49 6.93
CA VAL A 145 10.63 -11.40 6.73
C VAL A 145 9.93 -12.55 7.46
N LYS A 146 10.39 -13.79 7.32
CA LYS A 146 9.81 -14.96 7.99
C LYS A 146 9.78 -14.82 9.52
N ASN A 147 10.79 -14.19 10.09
CA ASN A 147 10.91 -14.07 11.55
C ASN A 147 10.17 -12.86 12.13
N LYS A 148 9.96 -11.81 11.33
CA LYS A 148 9.49 -10.52 11.82
C LYS A 148 8.12 -10.09 11.28
N VAL A 149 7.72 -10.63 10.12
CA VAL A 149 6.44 -10.30 9.49
C VAL A 149 5.45 -11.42 9.75
N SER A 150 4.27 -11.06 10.23
CA SER A 150 3.18 -12.02 10.48
C SER A 150 2.27 -12.22 9.27
N LYS A 151 2.13 -11.20 8.43
CA LYS A 151 1.22 -11.20 7.28
C LYS A 151 1.50 -10.01 6.36
N ILE A 152 1.17 -10.18 5.08
CA ILE A 152 1.15 -9.09 4.09
C ILE A 152 -0.28 -8.92 3.59
N TRP A 153 -0.76 -7.68 3.61
CA TRP A 153 -1.96 -7.21 2.96
C TRP A 153 -1.56 -6.53 1.66
N MET A 154 -2.07 -6.97 0.51
CA MET A 154 -1.61 -6.46 -0.77
C MET A 154 -2.77 -6.11 -1.71
N MET A 155 -2.80 -4.87 -2.18
CA MET A 155 -3.66 -4.48 -3.30
C MET A 155 -2.94 -4.83 -4.59
N ALA A 156 -3.32 -5.96 -5.19
CA ALA A 156 -2.76 -6.40 -6.47
C ALA A 156 -3.58 -7.53 -7.09
N GLY A 157 -3.45 -7.65 -8.39
CA GLY A 157 -4.05 -8.71 -9.19
C GLY A 157 -5.54 -8.48 -9.49
N LYS A 158 -6.06 -9.37 -10.34
CA LYS A 158 -7.47 -9.46 -10.66
C LYS A 158 -7.87 -10.92 -10.59
N TRP A 159 -8.76 -11.25 -9.67
CA TRP A 159 -9.00 -12.63 -9.24
C TRP A 159 -10.38 -13.16 -9.65
N ASP A 160 -11.24 -12.33 -10.26
CA ASP A 160 -12.53 -12.73 -10.78
C ASP A 160 -12.42 -13.59 -12.07
N LYS A 161 -13.57 -13.99 -12.60
CA LYS A 161 -13.65 -14.83 -13.81
C LYS A 161 -13.24 -14.12 -15.11
N ASN A 162 -13.03 -12.82 -15.06
CA ASN A 162 -12.60 -12.01 -16.21
C ASN A 162 -11.13 -11.65 -16.02
N PRO A 163 -10.19 -12.56 -16.32
CA PRO A 163 -8.77 -12.28 -16.17
C PRO A 163 -8.38 -11.09 -17.03
N ASP A 164 -7.65 -10.18 -16.44
CA ASP A 164 -7.06 -9.02 -17.09
C ASP A 164 -5.77 -8.67 -16.37
N LYS A 165 -4.96 -7.81 -16.94
CA LYS A 165 -3.72 -7.36 -16.35
C LYS A 165 -4.02 -6.27 -15.35
N GLU A 166 -3.70 -6.53 -14.09
CA GLU A 166 -3.81 -5.54 -13.05
C GLU A 166 -2.54 -4.70 -12.97
N ASN A 167 -2.68 -3.40 -12.73
CA ASN A 167 -1.59 -2.43 -12.87
C ASN A 167 -0.38 -2.70 -11.96
N ASN A 168 -0.59 -3.06 -10.68
CA ASN A 168 0.50 -3.27 -9.74
C ASN A 168 1.38 -4.47 -10.12
N PHE A 169 0.80 -5.49 -10.73
CA PHE A 169 1.55 -6.62 -11.26
C PHE A 169 2.09 -6.42 -12.69
N ALA A 170 1.42 -5.63 -13.52
CA ALA A 170 1.69 -5.63 -14.96
C ALA A 170 2.22 -4.31 -15.52
N ARG A 171 2.43 -3.27 -14.69
CA ARG A 171 2.76 -1.91 -15.15
C ARG A 171 3.93 -1.85 -16.12
N ASN A 172 5.05 -2.45 -15.76
CA ASN A 172 6.26 -2.51 -16.56
C ASN A 172 7.00 -3.83 -16.34
N GLU A 173 8.16 -4.02 -16.96
CA GLU A 173 8.97 -5.23 -16.81
C GLU A 173 9.37 -5.46 -15.36
N ARG A 174 9.84 -4.42 -14.66
CA ARG A 174 10.22 -4.46 -13.24
C ARG A 174 9.07 -4.98 -12.35
N SER A 175 7.85 -4.48 -12.56
CA SER A 175 6.68 -4.93 -11.78
C SER A 175 6.35 -6.39 -12.06
N ARG A 176 6.38 -6.83 -13.33
CA ARG A 176 6.05 -8.20 -13.71
C ARG A 176 7.03 -9.22 -13.15
N GLU A 177 8.33 -8.95 -13.31
CA GLU A 177 9.39 -9.81 -12.77
C GLU A 177 9.32 -9.87 -11.25
N ALA A 178 9.15 -8.73 -10.60
CA ALA A 178 9.03 -8.66 -9.16
C ALA A 178 7.80 -9.41 -8.65
N ALA A 179 6.63 -9.27 -9.27
CA ALA A 179 5.41 -9.97 -8.88
C ALA A 179 5.55 -11.50 -9.01
N ASN A 180 6.18 -11.97 -10.09
CA ASN A 180 6.47 -13.38 -10.28
C ASN A 180 7.33 -13.93 -9.14
N ILE A 181 8.46 -13.28 -8.84
CA ILE A 181 9.38 -13.70 -7.79
C ILE A 181 8.71 -13.59 -6.42
N PHE A 182 8.05 -12.48 -6.13
CA PHE A 182 7.40 -12.23 -4.84
C PHE A 182 6.38 -13.31 -4.48
N CYS A 183 5.49 -13.68 -5.41
CA CYS A 183 4.51 -14.72 -5.17
C CYS A 183 5.13 -16.10 -4.93
N ASP A 184 6.31 -16.37 -5.50
CA ASP A 184 7.01 -17.67 -5.38
C ASP A 184 7.77 -17.79 -4.04
N ILE A 185 8.50 -16.73 -3.63
CA ILE A 185 9.46 -16.83 -2.52
C ILE A 185 8.98 -16.21 -1.20
N CYS A 186 7.84 -15.53 -1.16
CA CYS A 186 7.36 -14.88 0.07
C CYS A 186 7.07 -15.93 1.16
N PRO A 187 7.74 -15.86 2.32
CA PRO A 187 7.66 -16.91 3.33
C PRO A 187 6.47 -16.77 4.30
N VAL A 188 5.64 -15.72 4.14
CA VAL A 188 4.53 -15.40 5.05
C VAL A 188 3.20 -15.31 4.31
N PRO A 189 2.06 -15.50 5.00
CA PRO A 189 0.75 -15.42 4.37
C PRO A 189 0.50 -14.07 3.69
N ILE A 190 -0.10 -14.09 2.49
CA ILE A 190 -0.52 -12.90 1.76
C ILE A 190 -2.04 -12.92 1.61
N THR A 191 -2.70 -11.78 1.92
CA THR A 191 -4.10 -11.55 1.57
C THR A 191 -4.16 -10.47 0.50
N PHE A 192 -4.63 -10.85 -0.69
CA PHE A 192 -4.83 -9.94 -1.82
C PHE A 192 -6.23 -9.32 -1.80
N LEU A 193 -6.29 -8.03 -2.13
CA LEU A 193 -7.49 -7.35 -2.57
C LEU A 193 -7.32 -7.03 -4.05
N GLY A 194 -8.13 -7.66 -4.90
CA GLY A 194 -8.02 -7.54 -6.35
C GLY A 194 -8.65 -6.26 -6.89
N TRP A 195 -8.31 -5.92 -8.12
CA TRP A 195 -8.84 -4.77 -8.84
C TRP A 195 -10.37 -4.72 -8.84
N GLU A 196 -11.03 -5.87 -9.04
CA GLU A 196 -12.50 -6.00 -9.10
C GLU A 196 -13.20 -5.63 -7.79
N VAL A 197 -12.46 -5.65 -6.66
CA VAL A 197 -13.03 -5.36 -5.34
C VAL A 197 -13.22 -3.86 -5.13
N GLY A 198 -12.23 -3.04 -5.48
CA GLY A 198 -12.23 -1.60 -5.24
C GLY A 198 -12.81 -0.76 -6.38
N ALA A 199 -12.88 -1.30 -7.60
CA ALA A 199 -13.17 -0.54 -8.82
C ALA A 199 -14.50 0.22 -8.80
N SER A 200 -15.54 -0.32 -8.16
CA SER A 200 -16.89 0.25 -8.09
C SER A 200 -17.17 0.98 -6.76
N VAL A 201 -16.28 0.91 -5.78
CA VAL A 201 -16.43 1.59 -4.49
C VAL A 201 -15.87 2.99 -4.59
N ILE A 202 -16.70 4.03 -4.48
CA ILE A 202 -16.30 5.43 -4.68
C ILE A 202 -16.25 6.16 -3.33
N THR A 203 -15.11 6.77 -3.00
CA THR A 203 -14.91 7.53 -1.76
C THR A 203 -14.26 8.89 -1.98
N GLY A 204 -14.35 9.78 -0.99
CA GLY A 204 -13.70 11.10 -0.98
C GLY A 204 -14.52 12.26 -1.52
N GLY A 205 -15.62 12.01 -2.24
CA GLY A 205 -16.42 13.07 -2.90
C GLY A 205 -17.22 14.00 -1.96
N TYR A 206 -17.28 13.69 -0.66
CA TYR A 206 -18.10 14.44 0.31
C TYR A 206 -17.27 15.19 1.36
N LEU A 207 -16.01 15.48 1.04
CA LEU A 207 -15.11 16.23 1.91
C LEU A 207 -15.32 17.74 1.78
N GLU A 208 -14.87 18.48 2.79
CA GLU A 208 -14.87 19.95 2.73
C GLU A 208 -13.93 20.45 1.63
N LYS A 209 -14.34 21.51 0.91
CA LYS A 209 -13.60 22.01 -0.28
C LYS A 209 -12.19 22.53 0.01
N ASN A 210 -11.89 22.84 1.26
CA ASN A 210 -10.56 23.27 1.72
C ASN A 210 -9.74 22.13 2.35
N ASP A 211 -10.29 20.94 2.42
CA ASP A 211 -9.60 19.76 2.92
C ASP A 211 -8.43 19.38 1.98
N PRO A 212 -7.20 19.20 2.48
CA PRO A 212 -6.06 18.81 1.65
C PRO A 212 -6.29 17.52 0.83
N LEU A 213 -7.01 16.54 1.38
CA LEU A 213 -7.38 15.34 0.64
C LEU A 213 -8.34 15.67 -0.51
N TYR A 214 -9.39 16.49 -0.25
CA TYR A 214 -10.30 16.92 -1.30
C TYR A 214 -9.56 17.62 -2.44
N LEU A 215 -8.65 18.53 -2.08
CA LEU A 215 -7.85 19.26 -3.07
C LEU A 215 -6.94 18.32 -3.89
N ALA A 216 -6.35 17.30 -3.26
CA ALA A 216 -5.56 16.30 -3.97
C ALA A 216 -6.42 15.48 -4.96
N LEU A 217 -7.61 15.05 -4.52
CA LEU A 217 -8.58 14.37 -5.40
C LEU A 217 -8.99 15.26 -6.58
N CYS A 218 -9.24 16.57 -6.33
CA CYS A 218 -9.58 17.51 -7.39
C CYS A 218 -8.44 17.76 -8.36
N ASP A 219 -7.20 17.85 -7.90
CA ASP A 219 -6.03 17.99 -8.76
C ASP A 219 -5.85 16.76 -9.69
N HIS A 220 -6.27 15.59 -9.24
CA HIS A 220 -6.33 14.37 -10.06
C HIS A 220 -7.53 14.37 -11.04
N GLY A 221 -8.51 15.24 -10.86
CA GLY A 221 -9.76 15.25 -11.65
C GLY A 221 -10.89 14.42 -11.03
N SER A 222 -10.78 14.05 -9.75
CA SER A 222 -11.68 13.15 -9.01
C SER A 222 -12.41 13.87 -7.86
N CYS A 223 -12.86 15.13 -8.07
CA CYS A 223 -13.56 15.91 -7.04
C CYS A 223 -14.82 15.23 -6.48
N ASP A 224 -15.48 14.42 -7.30
CA ASP A 224 -16.70 13.70 -6.90
C ASP A 224 -16.40 12.33 -6.26
N GLY A 225 -15.13 12.05 -5.99
CA GLY A 225 -14.65 10.80 -5.43
C GLY A 225 -13.90 9.92 -6.44
N ARG A 226 -13.21 8.93 -5.94
CA ARG A 226 -12.40 7.98 -6.71
C ARG A 226 -12.70 6.55 -6.31
N SER A 227 -12.48 5.61 -7.23
CA SER A 227 -12.43 4.17 -6.93
C SER A 227 -11.43 3.92 -5.80
N SER A 228 -11.71 2.96 -4.94
CA SER A 228 -11.07 2.86 -3.62
C SER A 228 -10.39 1.51 -3.42
N TRP A 229 -9.42 1.17 -4.28
CA TRP A 229 -8.67 -0.07 -4.14
C TRP A 229 -7.83 -0.08 -2.87
N ASP A 230 -6.99 0.92 -2.71
CA ASP A 230 -6.06 1.08 -1.59
C ASP A 230 -6.77 1.39 -0.27
N PRO A 231 -7.77 2.29 -0.24
CA PRO A 231 -8.52 2.53 0.98
C PRO A 231 -9.25 1.29 1.50
N MET A 232 -9.77 0.44 0.61
CA MET A 232 -10.43 -0.81 1.01
C MET A 232 -9.43 -1.82 1.59
N LEU A 233 -8.24 -1.95 1.00
CA LEU A 233 -7.19 -2.78 1.57
C LEU A 233 -6.76 -2.26 2.94
N CYS A 234 -6.53 -0.94 3.07
CA CYS A 234 -6.13 -0.34 4.34
C CYS A 234 -7.20 -0.51 5.42
N LEU A 235 -8.49 -0.34 5.09
CA LEU A 235 -9.59 -0.60 6.01
C LEU A 235 -9.63 -2.06 6.44
N LEU A 236 -9.48 -3.01 5.50
CA LEU A 236 -9.40 -4.44 5.79
C LEU A 236 -8.23 -4.76 6.73
N ALA A 237 -7.05 -4.20 6.45
CA ALA A 237 -5.86 -4.37 7.29
C ALA A 237 -6.06 -3.79 8.70
N LEU A 238 -6.69 -2.62 8.83
CA LEU A 238 -7.04 -2.02 10.13
C LEU A 238 -8.00 -2.91 10.93
N ILE A 239 -9.03 -3.47 10.31
CA ILE A 239 -9.94 -4.44 10.96
C ILE A 239 -9.20 -5.73 11.31
N GLY A 240 -8.30 -6.19 10.44
CA GLY A 240 -7.40 -7.32 10.67
C GLY A 240 -8.03 -8.70 10.59
N ASN A 241 -9.26 -8.79 10.10
CA ASN A 241 -9.98 -10.04 9.93
C ASN A 241 -10.97 -9.91 8.77
N GLU A 242 -10.85 -10.79 7.81
CA GLU A 242 -11.61 -10.73 6.54
C GLU A 242 -13.12 -10.86 6.77
N GLU A 243 -13.55 -11.79 7.61
CA GLU A 243 -14.97 -12.02 7.92
C GLU A 243 -15.60 -10.83 8.66
N LYS A 244 -14.89 -10.27 9.65
CA LYS A 244 -15.35 -9.05 10.35
C LYS A 244 -15.41 -7.84 9.46
N ALA A 245 -14.58 -7.80 8.42
CA ALA A 245 -14.56 -6.76 7.39
C ALA A 245 -15.59 -7.04 6.27
N GLU A 246 -16.45 -8.06 6.44
CA GLU A 246 -17.50 -8.46 5.49
C GLU A 246 -16.94 -8.91 4.12
N TYR A 247 -15.86 -9.71 4.18
CA TYR A 247 -15.32 -10.43 3.02
C TYR A 247 -15.36 -11.93 3.26
N SER A 248 -15.65 -12.69 2.21
CA SER A 248 -15.23 -14.09 2.13
C SER A 248 -13.83 -14.18 1.52
N VAL A 249 -13.16 -15.32 1.72
CA VAL A 249 -11.82 -15.56 1.20
C VAL A 249 -11.78 -16.81 0.32
N VAL A 250 -10.96 -16.77 -0.71
CA VAL A 250 -10.55 -17.95 -1.47
C VAL A 250 -9.09 -18.23 -1.12
N ILE A 251 -8.80 -19.46 -0.69
CA ILE A 251 -7.46 -19.89 -0.25
C ILE A 251 -6.78 -20.69 -1.37
N GLY A 252 -5.50 -20.44 -1.58
CA GLY A 252 -4.74 -21.13 -2.63
C GLY A 252 -3.33 -20.57 -2.82
N THR A 253 -2.85 -20.66 -4.05
CA THR A 253 -1.54 -20.18 -4.45
C THR A 253 -1.69 -19.24 -5.65
N ALA A 254 -1.25 -18.00 -5.47
CA ALA A 254 -1.15 -17.00 -6.52
C ALA A 254 0.16 -17.19 -7.29
N SER A 255 0.13 -16.93 -8.58
CA SER A 255 1.32 -16.84 -9.43
C SER A 255 1.13 -15.77 -10.49
N VAL A 256 2.23 -15.20 -10.99
CA VAL A 256 2.23 -14.14 -12.00
C VAL A 256 3.17 -14.54 -13.13
N ASP A 257 2.74 -14.38 -14.37
CA ASP A 257 3.59 -14.57 -15.53
C ASP A 257 4.53 -13.35 -15.69
N ALA A 258 5.83 -13.58 -15.60
CA ALA A 258 6.83 -12.51 -15.67
C ALA A 258 6.86 -11.78 -17.02
N SER A 259 6.40 -12.40 -18.09
CA SER A 259 6.41 -11.79 -19.43
C SER A 259 5.19 -10.92 -19.68
N THR A 260 4.03 -11.28 -19.13
CA THR A 260 2.74 -10.63 -19.41
C THR A 260 2.20 -9.81 -18.25
N GLY A 261 2.54 -10.17 -17.01
CA GLY A 261 1.95 -9.65 -15.78
C GLY A 261 0.56 -10.23 -15.47
N GLU A 262 0.11 -11.22 -16.23
CA GLU A 262 -1.13 -11.94 -15.93
C GLU A 262 -0.99 -12.72 -14.63
N ASN A 263 -2.00 -12.62 -13.78
CA ASN A 263 -2.03 -13.35 -12.52
C ASN A 263 -2.98 -14.54 -12.58
N TYR A 264 -2.61 -15.60 -11.88
CA TYR A 264 -3.35 -16.85 -11.77
C TYR A 264 -3.51 -17.26 -10.32
N PHE A 265 -4.57 -18.01 -10.03
CA PHE A 265 -4.81 -18.51 -8.69
C PHE A 265 -5.22 -19.99 -8.73
N THR A 266 -4.41 -20.83 -8.11
CA THR A 266 -4.72 -22.25 -7.93
C THR A 266 -5.33 -22.45 -6.57
N VAL A 267 -6.63 -22.77 -6.54
CA VAL A 267 -7.39 -23.00 -5.29
C VAL A 267 -6.90 -24.28 -4.61
N ASN A 268 -6.45 -24.16 -3.37
CA ASN A 268 -6.14 -25.28 -2.49
C ASN A 268 -6.23 -24.85 -1.03
N SER A 269 -6.65 -25.74 -0.14
CA SER A 269 -6.91 -25.42 1.28
C SER A 269 -5.66 -25.06 2.09
N ASP A 270 -4.48 -25.47 1.62
CA ASP A 270 -3.21 -25.36 2.33
C ASP A 270 -2.30 -24.29 1.70
N GLY A 271 -2.83 -23.52 0.73
CA GLY A 271 -2.07 -22.48 0.05
C GLY A 271 -1.72 -21.30 0.97
N PRO A 272 -0.55 -20.67 0.74
CA PRO A 272 -0.09 -19.55 1.56
C PRO A 272 -0.83 -18.24 1.25
N HIS A 273 -1.59 -18.20 0.18
CA HIS A 273 -2.23 -16.99 -0.32
C HIS A 273 -3.74 -17.03 -0.18
N LYS A 274 -4.33 -15.83 -0.08
CA LYS A 274 -5.77 -15.63 -0.10
C LYS A 274 -6.09 -14.43 -0.99
N TYR A 275 -7.27 -14.45 -1.62
CA TYR A 275 -7.88 -13.22 -2.10
C TYR A 275 -9.27 -13.04 -1.52
N VAL A 276 -9.70 -11.79 -1.41
CA VAL A 276 -10.98 -11.42 -0.79
C VAL A 276 -12.07 -11.18 -1.83
N VAL A 277 -13.32 -11.50 -1.44
CA VAL A 277 -14.52 -11.27 -2.23
C VAL A 277 -15.53 -10.53 -1.36
N LYS A 278 -16.04 -9.39 -1.85
CA LYS A 278 -17.06 -8.59 -1.14
C LYS A 278 -18.29 -9.40 -0.78
N GLN A 279 -18.82 -9.20 0.44
CA GLN A 279 -20.07 -9.81 0.91
C GLN A 279 -21.19 -8.77 1.08
N LYS A 280 -20.87 -7.48 0.92
CA LYS A 280 -21.81 -6.36 1.00
C LYS A 280 -21.79 -5.56 -0.31
N GLU A 281 -22.81 -4.72 -0.46
CA GLU A 281 -22.89 -3.75 -1.54
C GLU A 281 -21.78 -2.68 -1.40
N ASP A 282 -21.40 -2.06 -2.49
CA ASP A 282 -20.32 -1.06 -2.55
C ASP A 282 -20.52 0.11 -1.57
N THR A 283 -21.77 0.51 -1.37
CA THR A 283 -22.11 1.59 -0.42
C THR A 283 -21.74 1.27 1.02
N TYR A 284 -21.79 -0.01 1.43
CA TYR A 284 -21.35 -0.40 2.77
C TYR A 284 -19.88 -0.04 3.02
N TYR A 285 -19.01 -0.39 2.09
CA TYR A 285 -17.57 -0.10 2.20
C TYR A 285 -17.28 1.38 2.00
N ALA A 286 -17.94 2.02 1.03
CA ALA A 286 -17.79 3.45 0.78
C ALA A 286 -18.19 4.30 2.00
N ASP A 287 -19.30 3.97 2.67
CA ASP A 287 -19.76 4.68 3.86
C ASP A 287 -18.80 4.49 5.03
N ALA A 288 -18.26 3.27 5.23
CA ALA A 288 -17.28 3.01 6.26
C ALA A 288 -15.99 3.85 6.05
N ILE A 289 -15.45 3.88 4.83
CA ILE A 289 -14.28 4.68 4.50
C ILE A 289 -14.59 6.18 4.62
N ASN A 290 -15.68 6.66 4.01
CA ASN A 290 -16.07 8.06 4.03
C ASN A 290 -16.28 8.60 5.46
N LYS A 291 -16.81 7.76 6.37
CA LYS A 291 -16.94 8.12 7.78
C LYS A 291 -15.58 8.36 8.45
N LEU A 292 -14.58 7.53 8.14
CA LEU A 292 -13.25 7.61 8.74
C LEU A 292 -12.40 8.75 8.16
N ILE A 293 -12.60 9.12 6.89
CA ILE A 293 -11.81 10.18 6.25
C ILE A 293 -12.41 11.59 6.43
N LYS A 294 -13.65 11.74 6.89
CA LYS A 294 -14.24 13.04 7.17
C LYS A 294 -13.46 13.78 8.26
N THR A 295 -13.16 15.04 8.02
CA THR A 295 -12.63 15.97 9.03
C THR A 295 -13.73 16.34 10.01
N ASN A 296 -13.49 16.12 11.29
CA ASN A 296 -14.36 16.45 12.42
C ASN A 296 -15.48 15.45 12.70
N GLY A 297 -15.23 14.59 13.63
CA GLY A 297 -16.25 13.80 14.27
C GLY A 297 -15.74 12.53 14.92
N ILE A 298 -14.78 12.66 15.83
CA ILE A 298 -14.73 11.82 17.02
C ILE A 298 -15.10 12.71 18.20
#